data_c624a475ae610f45131f1c11701fa65f
#
_entry.id   c624a475ae610f45131f1c11701fa65f
#
_cell.length_a   1.000
_cell.length_b   1.000
_cell.length_c   1.000
_cell.angle_alpha   90.00
_cell.angle_beta   90.00
_cell.angle_gamma   90.00
#
_symmetry.space_group_name_H-M   'P 1'
#
loop_
_entity.id
_entity.type
_entity.pdbx_description
1 polymer ?
#
loop_
_entity_poly.entity_id
_entity_poly.type
_entity_poly.pdbx_seq_one_letter_code
_entity_poly.pdbx_strand_id
1 'polypeptide(L)'
;MTEALAQPRGASAEAGAVRADEVLVLDFGGQYSQLIARRVRECGVFSELLPHTVPLEEIQRREPRGLILSGGPASVYADGAPKLRHELLELGIPVLGICYGMQAMVLELGGRVEGASVGEFGRSRLQVTEHGRLLAGLPDDQSCWMSHRDTVYEAPPGFVALAASTESPVAALEDVDRGLYGIQFHPEVVHTPYGTQILTTFLRDVCGCDMSWTAASVVEEQVARIRAQVG
;
A
#
# COMPACT_ATOMS: atom_id res chain seq x y z
N MET A 1 25.93 -1.68 64.01
CA MET A 1 25.53 -0.57 63.14
C MET A 1 26.42 -0.64 61.94
N THR A 2 25.93 -1.22 60.88
CA THR A 2 26.68 -1.35 59.61
C THR A 2 25.74 -0.83 58.50
N GLU A 3 26.10 0.31 58.01
CA GLU A 3 25.38 1.06 56.98
C GLU A 3 25.60 0.40 55.62
N ALA A 4 24.56 -0.08 54.99
CA ALA A 4 24.59 -0.66 53.65
C ALA A 4 24.45 0.46 52.62
N LEU A 5 25.55 0.72 51.90
CA LEU A 5 25.60 1.62 50.76
C LEU A 5 24.75 1.09 49.62
N ALA A 6 23.68 1.80 49.28
CA ALA A 6 22.85 1.56 48.12
C ALA A 6 23.62 1.93 46.85
N GLN A 7 23.81 0.97 45.96
CA GLN A 7 24.32 1.20 44.61
C GLN A 7 23.21 1.84 43.74
N PRO A 8 23.51 2.85 42.91
CA PRO A 8 22.58 3.41 41.97
C PRO A 8 22.32 2.41 40.81
N ARG A 9 21.08 2.06 40.58
CA ARG A 9 20.66 1.30 39.41
C ARG A 9 20.90 2.16 38.17
N GLY A 10 21.81 1.72 37.34
CA GLY A 10 22.05 2.32 36.03
C GLY A 10 20.78 2.19 35.16
N ALA A 11 20.19 3.33 34.89
CA ALA A 11 19.19 3.45 33.82
C ALA A 11 19.95 3.35 32.48
N SER A 12 19.90 2.19 31.85
CA SER A 12 20.23 2.05 30.43
C SER A 12 19.19 2.80 29.62
N ALA A 13 19.45 4.05 29.30
CA ALA A 13 18.73 4.75 28.25
C ALA A 13 19.18 4.12 26.92
N GLU A 14 18.43 3.12 26.46
CA GLU A 14 18.43 2.79 25.05
C GLU A 14 17.89 4.03 24.33
N ALA A 15 18.80 4.82 23.75
CA ALA A 15 18.46 5.84 22.79
C ALA A 15 17.78 5.10 21.61
N GLY A 16 16.43 5.11 21.60
CA GLY A 16 15.64 4.51 20.53
C GLY A 16 16.03 5.17 19.22
N ALA A 17 16.73 4.43 18.37
CA ALA A 17 16.87 4.82 16.97
C ALA A 17 15.45 5.03 16.42
N VAL A 18 15.15 6.23 15.95
CA VAL A 18 13.87 6.54 15.30
C VAL A 18 13.80 5.63 14.08
N ARG A 19 12.95 4.60 14.15
CA ARG A 19 12.78 3.67 13.05
C ARG A 19 12.11 4.42 11.90
N ALA A 20 12.70 4.40 10.72
CA ALA A 20 12.11 5.03 9.54
C ALA A 20 10.71 4.43 9.28
N ASP A 21 9.76 5.28 8.91
CA ASP A 21 8.42 4.81 8.52
C ASP A 21 8.53 3.84 7.35
N GLU A 22 7.84 2.70 7.47
CA GLU A 22 7.85 1.62 6.50
C GLU A 22 6.45 1.37 5.95
N VAL A 23 6.35 1.20 4.63
CA VAL A 23 5.15 0.69 3.95
C VAL A 23 5.52 -0.58 3.23
N LEU A 24 4.82 -1.68 3.54
CA LEU A 24 5.08 -2.97 2.93
C LEU A 24 4.26 -3.14 1.65
N VAL A 25 4.89 -3.68 0.61
CA VAL A 25 4.22 -4.10 -0.62
C VAL A 25 4.10 -5.62 -0.60
N LEU A 26 2.88 -6.14 -0.67
CA LEU A 26 2.61 -7.58 -0.77
C LEU A 26 2.49 -7.97 -2.24
N ASP A 27 3.35 -8.91 -2.66
CA ASP A 27 3.45 -9.36 -4.06
C ASP A 27 2.43 -10.46 -4.35
N PHE A 28 1.43 -10.12 -5.14
CA PHE A 28 0.44 -11.06 -5.67
C PHE A 28 0.84 -11.63 -7.05
N GLY A 29 2.10 -11.47 -7.44
CA GLY A 29 2.65 -12.04 -8.68
C GLY A 29 2.51 -11.15 -9.91
N GLY A 30 2.21 -9.87 -9.72
CA GLY A 30 2.13 -8.89 -10.80
C GLY A 30 3.51 -8.43 -11.30
N GLN A 31 3.61 -8.15 -12.60
CA GLN A 31 4.87 -7.70 -13.21
C GLN A 31 5.38 -6.34 -12.69
N TYR A 32 4.53 -5.54 -12.04
CA TYR A 32 4.87 -4.20 -11.55
C TYR A 32 5.12 -4.13 -10.03
N SER A 33 5.07 -5.25 -9.30
CA SER A 33 5.23 -5.26 -7.82
C SER A 33 6.53 -4.60 -7.36
N GLN A 34 7.66 -4.87 -8.03
CA GLN A 34 8.95 -4.23 -7.77
C GLN A 34 8.91 -2.70 -8.05
N LEU A 35 8.18 -2.31 -9.10
CA LEU A 35 8.05 -0.91 -9.48
C LEU A 35 7.23 -0.14 -8.43
N ILE A 36 6.17 -0.75 -7.85
CA ILE A 36 5.40 -0.16 -6.75
C ILE A 36 6.32 0.15 -5.58
N ALA A 37 7.07 -0.84 -5.08
CA ALA A 37 7.99 -0.64 -3.97
C ALA A 37 9.06 0.43 -4.28
N ARG A 38 9.54 0.47 -5.51
CA ARG A 38 10.46 1.52 -5.96
C ARG A 38 9.82 2.90 -5.92
N ARG A 39 8.57 3.05 -6.41
CA ARG A 39 7.83 4.34 -6.39
C ARG A 39 7.58 4.84 -4.98
N VAL A 40 7.24 3.95 -4.04
CA VAL A 40 7.11 4.31 -2.63
C VAL A 40 8.42 4.90 -2.10
N ARG A 41 9.57 4.28 -2.40
CA ARG A 41 10.88 4.81 -2.02
C ARG A 41 11.21 6.14 -2.71
N GLU A 42 10.85 6.30 -3.96
CA GLU A 42 11.00 7.59 -4.69
C GLU A 42 10.12 8.69 -4.10
N CYS A 43 9.01 8.34 -3.44
CA CYS A 43 8.20 9.26 -2.65
C CYS A 43 8.79 9.58 -1.27
N GLY A 44 9.92 9.02 -0.89
CA GLY A 44 10.59 9.32 0.37
C GLY A 44 10.14 8.46 1.56
N VAL A 45 9.55 7.28 1.34
CA VAL A 45 9.18 6.31 2.38
C VAL A 45 9.88 4.99 2.14
N PHE A 46 10.41 4.37 3.20
CA PHE A 46 11.00 3.04 3.07
C PHE A 46 9.94 2.01 2.69
N SER A 47 10.28 1.11 1.78
CA SER A 47 9.37 0.05 1.36
C SER A 47 10.12 -1.22 0.99
N GLU A 48 9.57 -2.34 1.41
CA GLU A 48 10.04 -3.68 1.06
C GLU A 48 8.93 -4.46 0.37
N LEU A 49 9.32 -5.30 -0.59
CA LEU A 49 8.44 -6.21 -1.29
C LEU A 49 8.49 -7.58 -0.60
N LEU A 50 7.37 -8.04 -0.10
CA LEU A 50 7.20 -9.34 0.54
C LEU A 50 6.19 -10.20 -0.24
N PRO A 51 6.32 -11.54 -0.23
CA PRO A 51 5.31 -12.39 -0.84
C PRO A 51 3.96 -12.23 -0.12
N HIS A 52 2.83 -12.31 -0.84
CA HIS A 52 1.49 -12.24 -0.25
C HIS A 52 1.24 -13.30 0.84
N THR A 53 2.05 -14.37 0.84
CA THR A 53 2.01 -15.46 1.84
C THR A 53 2.84 -15.19 3.09
N VAL A 54 3.48 -14.01 3.21
CA VAL A 54 4.28 -13.65 4.40
C VAL A 54 3.45 -13.87 5.68
N PRO A 55 4.02 -14.46 6.75
CA PRO A 55 3.30 -14.64 8.01
C PRO A 55 2.77 -13.33 8.57
N LEU A 56 1.56 -13.37 9.17
CA LEU A 56 0.93 -12.18 9.74
C LEU A 56 1.78 -11.59 10.88
N GLU A 57 2.39 -12.46 11.67
CA GLU A 57 3.28 -12.13 12.79
C GLU A 57 4.51 -11.33 12.32
N GLU A 58 4.99 -11.63 11.11
CA GLU A 58 6.13 -10.89 10.51
C GLU A 58 5.71 -9.46 10.16
N ILE A 59 4.51 -9.27 9.60
CA ILE A 59 3.96 -7.94 9.31
C ILE A 59 3.74 -7.17 10.62
N GLN A 60 3.12 -7.81 11.62
CA GLN A 60 2.87 -7.20 12.94
C GLN A 60 4.17 -6.81 13.64
N ARG A 61 5.19 -7.67 13.60
CA ARG A 61 6.52 -7.38 14.19
C ARG A 61 7.21 -6.18 13.55
N ARG A 62 6.92 -5.93 12.28
CA ARG A 62 7.50 -4.79 11.53
C ARG A 62 6.78 -3.49 11.82
N GLU A 63 5.55 -3.53 12.30
CA GLU A 63 4.73 -2.36 12.62
C GLU A 63 4.70 -1.33 11.46
N PRO A 64 4.37 -1.77 10.21
CA PRO A 64 4.38 -0.86 9.07
C PRO A 64 3.30 0.21 9.22
N ARG A 65 3.52 1.37 8.61
CA ARG A 65 2.55 2.46 8.53
C ARG A 65 1.38 2.17 7.61
N GLY A 66 1.56 1.24 6.68
CA GLY A 66 0.51 0.82 5.74
C GLY A 66 0.94 -0.37 4.89
N LEU A 67 -0.03 -0.94 4.19
CA LEU A 67 0.17 -2.02 3.24
C LEU A 67 -0.26 -1.59 1.83
N ILE A 68 0.47 -2.07 0.82
CA ILE A 68 0.06 -2.00 -0.58
C ILE A 68 -0.07 -3.42 -1.11
N LEU A 69 -1.25 -3.78 -1.60
CA LEU A 69 -1.51 -5.05 -2.28
C LEU A 69 -1.26 -4.84 -3.76
N SER A 70 -0.29 -5.52 -4.33
CA SER A 70 0.12 -5.32 -5.73
C SER A 70 -0.89 -5.87 -6.73
N GLY A 71 -0.66 -5.60 -8.01
CA GLY A 71 -1.29 -6.33 -9.10
C GLY A 71 -0.96 -7.82 -9.08
N GLY A 72 -1.73 -8.59 -9.82
CA GLY A 72 -1.58 -10.04 -9.92
C GLY A 72 -1.53 -10.52 -11.37
N PRO A 73 -1.45 -11.86 -11.59
CA PRO A 73 -1.14 -12.39 -12.92
C PRO A 73 -2.27 -12.31 -13.92
N ALA A 74 -3.51 -12.63 -13.57
CA ALA A 74 -4.58 -12.70 -14.57
C ALA A 74 -5.97 -12.41 -13.97
N SER A 75 -6.59 -13.39 -13.32
CA SER A 75 -7.94 -13.29 -12.79
C SER A 75 -7.97 -13.75 -11.34
N VAL A 76 -8.77 -13.06 -10.53
CA VAL A 76 -9.03 -13.45 -9.14
C VAL A 76 -9.79 -14.77 -9.02
N TYR A 77 -10.35 -15.26 -10.14
CA TYR A 77 -11.09 -16.52 -10.24
C TYR A 77 -10.27 -17.66 -10.85
N ALA A 78 -9.04 -17.40 -11.28
CA ALA A 78 -8.19 -18.44 -11.87
C ALA A 78 -7.84 -19.52 -10.84
N ASP A 79 -7.69 -20.77 -11.29
CA ASP A 79 -7.20 -21.84 -10.45
C ASP A 79 -5.81 -21.49 -9.92
N GLY A 80 -5.64 -21.57 -8.59
CA GLY A 80 -4.40 -21.19 -7.92
C GLY A 80 -4.15 -19.68 -7.84
N ALA A 81 -5.15 -18.82 -8.13
CA ALA A 81 -5.04 -17.38 -7.94
C ALA A 81 -4.66 -17.04 -6.48
N PRO A 82 -3.73 -16.10 -6.26
CA PRO A 82 -3.37 -15.64 -4.93
C PRO A 82 -4.57 -15.10 -4.18
N LYS A 83 -4.85 -15.63 -3.00
CA LYS A 83 -5.98 -15.17 -2.17
C LYS A 83 -5.51 -14.14 -1.16
N LEU A 84 -6.33 -13.14 -0.95
CA LEU A 84 -6.15 -12.19 0.13
C LEU A 84 -6.61 -12.84 1.45
N ARG A 85 -5.81 -12.72 2.49
CA ARG A 85 -6.19 -13.11 3.84
C ARG A 85 -6.96 -11.98 4.50
N HIS A 86 -8.13 -12.28 5.04
CA HIS A 86 -9.01 -11.30 5.68
C HIS A 86 -8.32 -10.53 6.81
N GLU A 87 -7.50 -11.21 7.58
CA GLU A 87 -6.78 -10.68 8.73
C GLU A 87 -5.84 -9.51 8.37
N LEU A 88 -5.40 -9.41 7.11
CA LEU A 88 -4.61 -8.28 6.63
C LEU A 88 -5.40 -6.97 6.61
N LEU A 89 -6.71 -7.06 6.43
CA LEU A 89 -7.63 -5.92 6.41
C LEU A 89 -8.07 -5.50 7.82
N GLU A 90 -7.80 -6.34 8.83
CA GLU A 90 -8.14 -6.12 10.24
C GLU A 90 -6.95 -5.64 11.08
N LEU A 91 -5.78 -5.42 10.48
CA LEU A 91 -4.57 -4.97 11.19
C LEU A 91 -4.67 -3.56 11.78
N GLY A 92 -5.70 -2.79 11.41
CA GLY A 92 -5.88 -1.40 11.88
C GLY A 92 -4.88 -0.41 11.27
N ILE A 93 -4.23 -0.78 10.17
CA ILE A 93 -3.34 0.07 9.38
C ILE A 93 -3.91 0.29 7.99
N PRO A 94 -3.62 1.43 7.33
CA PRO A 94 -4.11 1.68 5.98
C PRO A 94 -3.68 0.63 4.96
N VAL A 95 -4.59 0.25 4.07
CA VAL A 95 -4.35 -0.71 2.99
C VAL A 95 -4.75 -0.10 1.64
N LEU A 96 -3.86 -0.14 0.65
CA LEU A 96 -4.13 0.24 -0.73
C LEU A 96 -4.05 -0.99 -1.64
N GLY A 97 -5.17 -1.40 -2.23
CA GLY A 97 -5.20 -2.40 -3.29
C GLY A 97 -4.98 -1.78 -4.66
N ILE A 98 -4.04 -2.31 -5.44
CA ILE A 98 -3.76 -1.88 -6.82
C ILE A 98 -4.14 -3.01 -7.78
N CYS A 99 -5.02 -2.74 -8.73
CA CYS A 99 -5.46 -3.67 -9.77
C CYS A 99 -5.98 -4.99 -9.16
N TYR A 100 -5.24 -6.08 -9.25
CA TYR A 100 -5.58 -7.36 -8.62
C TYR A 100 -5.77 -7.23 -7.11
N GLY A 101 -4.92 -6.48 -6.42
CA GLY A 101 -5.04 -6.24 -4.97
C GLY A 101 -6.36 -5.57 -4.58
N MET A 102 -6.86 -4.63 -5.40
CA MET A 102 -8.20 -4.05 -5.23
C MET A 102 -9.29 -5.10 -5.46
N GLN A 103 -9.21 -5.88 -6.53
CA GLN A 103 -10.20 -6.91 -6.86
C GLN A 103 -10.29 -7.97 -5.76
N ALA A 104 -9.14 -8.44 -5.26
CA ALA A 104 -9.08 -9.40 -4.16
C ALA A 104 -9.69 -8.83 -2.87
N MET A 105 -9.43 -7.57 -2.56
CA MET A 105 -10.03 -6.87 -1.41
C MET A 105 -11.54 -6.71 -1.56
N VAL A 106 -12.01 -6.34 -2.74
CA VAL A 106 -13.44 -6.19 -3.04
C VAL A 106 -14.18 -7.51 -2.88
N LEU A 107 -13.62 -8.61 -3.39
CA LEU A 107 -14.23 -9.94 -3.23
C LEU A 107 -14.25 -10.37 -1.77
N GLU A 108 -13.17 -10.20 -1.04
CA GLU A 108 -13.06 -10.59 0.36
C GLU A 108 -14.08 -9.85 1.25
N LEU A 109 -14.41 -8.61 0.88
CA LEU A 109 -15.35 -7.76 1.62
C LEU A 109 -16.79 -7.80 1.11
N GLY A 110 -17.09 -8.70 0.15
CA GLY A 110 -18.47 -8.93 -0.33
C GLY A 110 -18.94 -7.98 -1.41
N GLY A 111 -18.03 -7.28 -2.10
CA GLY A 111 -18.33 -6.58 -3.32
C GLY A 111 -18.38 -7.52 -4.53
N ARG A 112 -18.58 -6.97 -5.74
CA ARG A 112 -18.73 -7.76 -6.95
C ARG A 112 -17.63 -7.47 -7.97
N VAL A 113 -16.91 -8.51 -8.33
CA VAL A 113 -15.90 -8.53 -9.41
C VAL A 113 -16.38 -9.51 -10.48
N GLU A 114 -16.23 -9.17 -11.73
CA GLU A 114 -16.57 -10.08 -12.84
C GLU A 114 -15.50 -10.02 -13.93
N GLY A 115 -15.34 -11.12 -14.65
CA GLY A 115 -14.51 -11.15 -15.85
C GLY A 115 -15.17 -10.35 -16.97
N ALA A 116 -14.51 -9.29 -17.42
CA ALA A 116 -15.01 -8.54 -18.57
C ALA A 116 -14.78 -9.34 -19.86
N SER A 117 -15.73 -9.26 -20.79
CA SER A 117 -15.62 -9.88 -22.11
C SER A 117 -14.46 -9.30 -22.92
N VAL A 118 -14.18 -8.01 -22.70
CA VAL A 118 -13.05 -7.27 -23.25
C VAL A 118 -12.33 -6.65 -22.06
N GLY A 119 -11.08 -7.05 -21.79
CA GLY A 119 -10.28 -6.44 -20.74
C GLY A 119 -9.86 -5.01 -21.13
N GLU A 120 -9.46 -4.22 -20.15
CA GLU A 120 -8.98 -2.86 -20.36
C GLU A 120 -7.45 -2.84 -20.28
N PHE A 121 -6.81 -2.49 -21.41
CA PHE A 121 -5.35 -2.52 -21.54
C PHE A 121 -4.83 -1.24 -22.19
N GLY A 122 -3.84 -0.63 -21.56
CA GLY A 122 -3.22 0.58 -22.06
C GLY A 122 -3.78 1.85 -21.44
N ARG A 123 -3.70 2.95 -22.18
CA ARG A 123 -4.17 4.26 -21.71
C ARG A 123 -5.70 4.31 -21.77
N SER A 124 -6.31 4.62 -20.63
CA SER A 124 -7.76 4.79 -20.47
C SER A 124 -8.08 6.14 -19.87
N ARG A 125 -9.30 6.62 -20.14
CA ARG A 125 -9.84 7.82 -19.51
C ARG A 125 -10.41 7.43 -18.15
N LEU A 126 -10.02 8.17 -17.12
CA LEU A 126 -10.53 8.05 -15.76
C LEU A 126 -11.41 9.28 -15.47
N GLN A 127 -12.66 9.02 -15.12
CA GLN A 127 -13.58 10.04 -14.66
C GLN A 127 -13.69 9.96 -13.13
N VAL A 128 -13.22 10.98 -12.44
CA VAL A 128 -13.39 11.11 -10.99
C VAL A 128 -14.78 11.69 -10.73
N THR A 129 -15.58 10.98 -9.96
CA THR A 129 -16.94 11.37 -9.56
C THR A 129 -16.97 11.90 -8.13
N GLU A 130 -16.11 11.36 -7.28
CA GLU A 130 -15.89 11.76 -5.90
C GLU A 130 -14.39 11.79 -5.62
N HIS A 131 -13.89 12.89 -5.09
CA HIS A 131 -12.43 12.97 -4.84
C HIS A 131 -12.01 12.14 -3.63
N GLY A 132 -12.87 12.08 -2.61
CA GLY A 132 -12.57 11.40 -1.37
C GLY A 132 -11.26 11.89 -0.76
N ARG A 133 -10.58 10.99 -0.06
CA ARG A 133 -9.26 11.25 0.51
C ARG A 133 -8.14 10.89 -0.47
N LEU A 134 -8.28 9.73 -1.14
CA LEU A 134 -7.24 9.19 -2.01
C LEU A 134 -6.99 10.04 -3.28
N LEU A 135 -8.05 10.58 -3.87
CA LEU A 135 -7.98 11.35 -5.12
C LEU A 135 -8.09 12.87 -4.89
N ALA A 136 -7.89 13.33 -3.65
CA ALA A 136 -7.99 14.74 -3.29
C ALA A 136 -7.07 15.63 -4.14
N GLY A 137 -7.63 16.70 -4.70
CA GLY A 137 -6.89 17.68 -5.51
C GLY A 137 -6.51 17.22 -6.92
N LEU A 138 -7.00 16.07 -7.37
CA LEU A 138 -6.82 15.62 -8.75
C LEU A 138 -7.91 16.20 -9.67
N PRO A 139 -7.67 16.33 -10.99
CA PRO A 139 -8.70 16.75 -11.94
C PRO A 139 -9.77 15.67 -12.12
N ASP A 140 -11.01 16.08 -12.40
CA ASP A 140 -12.15 15.19 -12.62
C ASP A 140 -11.95 14.27 -13.83
N ASP A 141 -11.22 14.72 -14.84
CA ASP A 141 -10.96 13.99 -16.07
C ASP A 141 -9.46 13.85 -16.27
N GLN A 142 -8.99 12.64 -16.28
CA GLN A 142 -7.58 12.33 -16.41
C GLN A 142 -7.34 11.03 -17.16
N SER A 143 -6.12 10.76 -17.57
CA SER A 143 -5.73 9.47 -18.12
C SER A 143 -5.04 8.61 -17.07
N CYS A 144 -5.24 7.31 -17.16
CA CYS A 144 -4.54 6.31 -16.36
C CYS A 144 -4.12 5.12 -17.22
N TRP A 145 -3.29 4.25 -16.68
CA TRP A 145 -2.89 3.00 -17.32
C TRP A 145 -3.64 1.82 -16.72
N MET A 146 -4.38 1.12 -17.56
CA MET A 146 -5.12 -0.09 -17.21
C MET A 146 -4.40 -1.33 -17.75
N SER A 147 -4.51 -2.44 -17.04
CA SER A 147 -3.97 -3.74 -17.44
C SER A 147 -4.70 -4.85 -16.69
N HIS A 148 -5.99 -5.07 -17.02
CA HIS A 148 -6.82 -6.04 -16.31
C HIS A 148 -7.89 -6.65 -17.22
N ARG A 149 -8.37 -7.85 -16.84
CA ARG A 149 -9.54 -8.51 -17.42
C ARG A 149 -10.73 -8.50 -16.48
N ASP A 150 -10.49 -8.76 -15.20
CA ASP A 150 -11.53 -8.70 -14.20
C ASP A 150 -11.80 -7.24 -13.82
N THR A 151 -13.05 -6.91 -13.57
CA THR A 151 -13.51 -5.55 -13.30
C THR A 151 -14.38 -5.53 -12.06
N VAL A 152 -14.22 -4.51 -11.24
CA VAL A 152 -15.08 -4.24 -10.09
C VAL A 152 -16.35 -3.55 -10.57
N TYR A 153 -17.50 -4.20 -10.36
CA TYR A 153 -18.82 -3.69 -10.71
C TYR A 153 -19.56 -3.06 -9.54
N GLU A 154 -19.36 -3.59 -8.33
CA GLU A 154 -19.97 -3.08 -7.11
C GLU A 154 -18.94 -2.99 -5.99
N ALA A 155 -18.87 -1.82 -5.37
CA ALA A 155 -18.06 -1.62 -4.18
C ALA A 155 -18.64 -2.43 -3.00
N PRO A 156 -17.78 -2.91 -2.08
CA PRO A 156 -18.26 -3.56 -0.86
C PRO A 156 -19.08 -2.60 0.02
N PRO A 157 -19.91 -3.13 0.95
CA PRO A 157 -20.61 -2.30 1.93
C PRO A 157 -19.64 -1.39 2.71
N GLY A 158 -20.02 -0.11 2.84
CA GLY A 158 -19.23 0.91 3.53
C GLY A 158 -18.25 1.68 2.63
N PHE A 159 -17.96 1.18 1.43
CA PHE A 159 -17.08 1.89 0.49
C PHE A 159 -17.83 2.94 -0.34
N VAL A 160 -17.11 4.00 -0.66
CA VAL A 160 -17.50 5.02 -1.64
C VAL A 160 -16.72 4.77 -2.93
N ALA A 161 -17.42 4.70 -4.06
CA ALA A 161 -16.79 4.68 -5.39
C ALA A 161 -16.35 6.10 -5.75
N LEU A 162 -15.07 6.26 -6.11
CA LEU A 162 -14.45 7.55 -6.37
C LEU A 162 -14.32 7.88 -7.85
N ALA A 163 -14.10 6.87 -8.69
CA ALA A 163 -13.86 7.06 -10.11
C ALA A 163 -14.35 5.86 -10.92
N ALA A 164 -14.59 6.12 -12.20
CA ALA A 164 -14.94 5.11 -13.20
C ALA A 164 -14.10 5.28 -14.47
N SER A 165 -13.99 4.21 -15.26
CA SER A 165 -13.51 4.25 -16.64
C SER A 165 -14.59 3.71 -17.59
N THR A 166 -14.28 3.57 -18.87
CA THR A 166 -15.24 3.05 -19.85
C THR A 166 -15.67 1.62 -19.52
N GLU A 167 -14.75 0.78 -19.07
CA GLU A 167 -14.97 -0.64 -18.81
C GLU A 167 -15.04 -0.97 -17.32
N SER A 168 -14.69 -0.02 -16.44
CA SER A 168 -14.66 -0.21 -15.00
C SER A 168 -15.59 0.77 -14.31
N PRO A 169 -16.82 0.35 -13.95
CA PRO A 169 -17.77 1.20 -13.22
C PRO A 169 -17.22 1.68 -11.86
N VAL A 170 -16.33 0.89 -11.26
CA VAL A 170 -15.61 1.25 -10.04
C VAL A 170 -14.10 1.11 -10.31
N ALA A 171 -13.49 2.20 -10.75
CA ALA A 171 -12.04 2.27 -11.01
C ALA A 171 -11.22 2.76 -9.82
N ALA A 172 -11.86 3.37 -8.83
CA ALA A 172 -11.28 3.70 -7.53
C ALA A 172 -12.37 3.69 -6.46
N LEU A 173 -11.99 3.31 -5.23
CA LEU A 173 -12.90 3.26 -4.09
C LEU A 173 -12.15 3.48 -2.77
N GLU A 174 -12.87 3.91 -1.74
CA GLU A 174 -12.32 4.02 -0.38
C GLU A 174 -13.35 3.73 0.70
N ASP A 175 -12.87 3.23 1.83
CA ASP A 175 -13.54 3.24 3.12
C ASP A 175 -12.59 3.90 4.12
N VAL A 176 -12.84 5.18 4.38
CA VAL A 176 -11.97 6.01 5.22
C VAL A 176 -11.98 5.55 6.67
N ASP A 177 -13.12 5.07 7.17
CA ASP A 177 -13.28 4.64 8.56
C ASP A 177 -12.45 3.38 8.85
N ARG A 178 -12.34 2.47 7.89
CA ARG A 178 -11.51 1.26 7.99
C ARG A 178 -10.08 1.47 7.47
N GLY A 179 -9.78 2.60 6.81
CA GLY A 179 -8.49 2.86 6.20
C GLY A 179 -8.22 2.00 4.96
N LEU A 180 -9.26 1.61 4.21
CA LEU A 180 -9.16 0.73 3.06
C LEU A 180 -9.38 1.50 1.74
N TYR A 181 -8.46 1.34 0.81
CA TYR A 181 -8.41 2.06 -0.45
C TYR A 181 -8.14 1.11 -1.62
N GLY A 182 -8.71 1.39 -2.77
CA GLY A 182 -8.48 0.57 -3.96
C GLY A 182 -8.48 1.38 -5.24
N ILE A 183 -7.62 1.01 -6.18
CA ILE A 183 -7.55 1.56 -7.53
C ILE A 183 -7.36 0.44 -8.54
N GLN A 184 -8.11 0.48 -9.65
CA GLN A 184 -8.04 -0.52 -10.70
C GLN A 184 -6.86 -0.30 -11.64
N PHE A 185 -6.41 0.93 -11.77
CA PHE A 185 -5.30 1.34 -12.62
C PHE A 185 -3.95 1.29 -11.88
N HIS A 186 -2.87 1.47 -12.65
CA HIS A 186 -1.50 1.38 -12.17
C HIS A 186 -0.90 2.79 -11.92
N PRO A 187 -0.80 3.25 -10.66
CA PRO A 187 -0.22 4.56 -10.34
C PRO A 187 1.30 4.58 -10.47
N GLU A 188 1.93 3.41 -10.43
CA GLU A 188 3.38 3.26 -10.46
C GLU A 188 3.99 3.46 -11.85
N VAL A 189 3.19 3.34 -12.92
CA VAL A 189 3.70 3.47 -14.29
C VAL A 189 3.65 4.91 -14.79
N VAL A 190 4.59 5.27 -15.66
CA VAL A 190 4.73 6.64 -16.21
C VAL A 190 3.50 7.12 -17.00
N HIS A 191 2.69 6.19 -17.49
CA HIS A 191 1.49 6.49 -18.27
C HIS A 191 0.26 6.89 -17.43
N THR A 192 0.38 6.89 -16.10
CA THR A 192 -0.58 7.48 -15.15
C THR A 192 0.00 8.79 -14.63
N PRO A 193 -0.33 9.94 -15.24
CA PRO A 193 0.34 11.23 -14.96
C PRO A 193 0.27 11.66 -13.49
N TYR A 194 -0.84 11.36 -12.82
CA TYR A 194 -1.05 11.69 -11.40
C TYR A 194 -0.72 10.54 -10.44
N GLY A 195 -0.13 9.45 -10.93
CA GLY A 195 0.16 8.26 -10.13
C GLY A 195 1.05 8.53 -8.93
N THR A 196 2.11 9.33 -9.12
CA THR A 196 2.98 9.75 -8.01
C THR A 196 2.23 10.56 -6.96
N GLN A 197 1.29 11.43 -7.38
CA GLN A 197 0.48 12.23 -6.45
C GLN A 197 -0.45 11.33 -5.63
N ILE A 198 -1.10 10.33 -6.26
CA ILE A 198 -1.95 9.35 -5.58
C ILE A 198 -1.14 8.57 -4.52
N LEU A 199 0.04 8.06 -4.89
CA LEU A 199 0.92 7.36 -3.96
C LEU A 199 1.37 8.29 -2.82
N THR A 200 1.74 9.54 -3.12
CA THR A 200 2.12 10.53 -2.11
C THR A 200 0.96 10.81 -1.14
N THR A 201 -0.26 10.98 -1.64
CA THR A 201 -1.46 11.17 -0.81
C THR A 201 -1.68 9.96 0.11
N PHE A 202 -1.59 8.74 -0.42
CA PHE A 202 -1.70 7.53 0.40
C PHE A 202 -0.61 7.49 1.49
N LEU A 203 0.63 7.69 1.13
CA LEU A 203 1.76 7.60 2.07
C LEU A 203 1.73 8.70 3.14
N ARG A 204 1.54 9.96 2.73
CA ARG A 204 1.61 11.11 3.62
C ARG A 204 0.30 11.35 4.38
N ASP A 205 -0.81 11.41 3.65
CA ASP A 205 -2.07 11.91 4.21
C ASP A 205 -2.92 10.79 4.80
N VAL A 206 -2.74 9.55 4.33
CA VAL A 206 -3.45 8.36 4.83
C VAL A 206 -2.60 7.60 5.84
N CYS A 207 -1.38 7.20 5.48
CA CYS A 207 -0.49 6.44 6.36
C CYS A 207 0.23 7.33 7.40
N GLY A 208 0.27 8.66 7.21
CA GLY A 208 0.97 9.58 8.11
C GLY A 208 2.48 9.41 8.09
N CYS A 209 3.07 8.97 6.98
CA CYS A 209 4.51 8.77 6.85
C CYS A 209 5.25 10.10 6.80
N ASP A 210 6.41 10.14 7.46
CA ASP A 210 7.43 11.15 7.20
C ASP A 210 8.14 10.82 5.88
N MET A 211 8.01 11.73 4.91
CA MET A 211 8.53 11.56 3.54
C MET A 211 10.03 11.88 3.43
N SER A 212 10.80 11.64 4.47
CA SER A 212 12.23 12.01 4.58
C SER A 212 13.20 10.89 4.22
N TRP A 213 12.72 9.68 3.96
CA TRP A 213 13.56 8.54 3.66
C TRP A 213 14.36 8.74 2.37
N THR A 214 15.67 8.45 2.43
CA THR A 214 16.56 8.38 1.26
C THR A 214 17.46 7.14 1.36
N ALA A 215 17.96 6.65 0.22
CA ALA A 215 18.92 5.54 0.24
C ALA A 215 20.21 5.89 1.01
N ALA A 216 20.58 7.15 1.06
CA ALA A 216 21.74 7.62 1.84
C ALA A 216 21.48 7.54 3.34
N SER A 217 20.28 7.89 3.81
CA SER A 217 19.92 7.84 5.24
C SER A 217 20.01 6.43 5.82
N VAL A 218 19.70 5.39 5.03
CA VAL A 218 19.87 3.99 5.46
C VAL A 218 21.33 3.63 5.67
N VAL A 219 22.20 4.07 4.77
CA VAL A 219 23.65 3.79 4.89
C VAL A 219 24.21 4.47 6.15
N GLU A 220 23.84 5.72 6.41
CA GLU A 220 24.26 6.46 7.59
C GLU A 220 23.75 5.80 8.89
N GLU A 221 22.49 5.38 8.91
CA GLU A 221 21.89 4.67 10.06
C GLU A 221 22.57 3.32 10.30
N GLN A 222 22.81 2.52 9.26
CA GLN A 222 23.50 1.24 9.38
C GLN A 222 24.95 1.43 9.85
N VAL A 223 25.66 2.42 9.33
CA VAL A 223 27.01 2.76 9.78
C VAL A 223 27.03 3.19 11.24
N ALA A 224 26.08 4.04 11.65
CA ALA A 224 25.95 4.46 13.05
C ALA A 224 25.66 3.27 13.97
N ARG A 225 24.77 2.37 13.56
CA ARG A 225 24.42 1.14 14.30
C ARG A 225 25.63 0.19 14.45
N ILE A 226 26.36 -0.05 13.35
CA ILE A 226 27.57 -0.88 13.39
C ILE A 226 28.62 -0.26 14.31
N ARG A 227 28.84 1.06 14.21
CA ARG A 227 29.79 1.75 15.09
C ARG A 227 29.39 1.64 16.57
N ALA A 228 28.12 1.73 16.90
CA ALA A 228 27.61 1.56 18.26
C ALA A 228 27.78 0.14 18.81
N GLN A 229 27.78 -0.89 17.91
CA GLN A 229 27.96 -2.30 18.29
C GLN A 229 29.43 -2.73 18.39
N VAL A 230 30.32 -2.08 17.65
CA VAL A 230 31.74 -2.48 17.57
C VAL A 230 32.62 -1.61 18.49
N GLY A 231 32.16 -0.48 18.96
CA GLY A 231 32.81 0.43 19.90
C GLY A 231 33.75 1.39 19.19
#